data_ff1219fab41c473d4610bdf06885e8db
#
_entry.id   ff1219fab41c473d4610bdf06885e8db
#
_cell.length_a   1.000
_cell.length_b   1.000
_cell.length_c   1.000
_cell.angle_alpha   90.00
_cell.angle_beta   90.00
_cell.angle_gamma   90.00
#
_symmetry.space_group_name_H-M   'P 1'
#
loop_
_entity.id
_entity.type
_entity.pdbx_description
1 polymer ?
#
loop_
_entity_poly.entity_id
_entity_poly.type
_entity_poly.pdbx_seq_one_letter_code
_entity_poly.pdbx_strand_id
1 'polypeptide(L)'
;MNISAKTSPKSSGNFLETMVLEEAEKEMLAEELYQLSDQFKDETYSKEGDLINSSDELIVIGLEEHSPLGIDCKACGYDSCKDFSETDQTEKIFEGPNCVFRLLDLGMSIGHALNTAETHNIDYKISIKGGLAAKNLGLMDSRICLVVPIQVISDKDYHNEW
;
A
#
# COMPACT_ATOMS: atom_id res chain seq x y z
N MET A 1 -6.12 5.56 11.98
CA MET A 1 -5.59 5.42 10.61
C MET A 1 -6.49 4.55 9.74
N ASN A 2 -6.75 3.28 10.07
CA ASN A 2 -7.57 2.37 9.25
C ASN A 2 -8.98 2.96 8.94
N ILE A 3 -9.69 3.48 9.93
CA ILE A 3 -10.99 4.13 9.73
C ILE A 3 -10.87 5.34 8.81
N SER A 4 -9.86 6.20 9.00
CA SER A 4 -9.63 7.40 8.18
C SER A 4 -9.36 7.05 6.72
N ALA A 5 -8.61 5.96 6.46
CA ALA A 5 -8.42 5.44 5.11
C ALA A 5 -9.75 5.03 4.47
N LYS A 6 -10.54 4.22 5.19
CA LYS A 6 -11.85 3.74 4.70
C LYS A 6 -12.85 4.85 4.42
N THR A 7 -12.85 5.90 5.23
CA THR A 7 -13.81 7.02 5.16
C THR A 7 -13.30 8.21 4.37
N SER A 8 -12.12 8.14 3.76
CA SER A 8 -11.59 9.19 2.90
C SER A 8 -12.55 9.51 1.74
N PRO A 9 -12.59 10.76 1.26
CA PRO A 9 -13.34 11.10 0.05
C PRO A 9 -12.87 10.27 -1.14
N LYS A 10 -13.80 9.84 -1.98
CA LYS A 10 -13.53 9.04 -3.17
C LYS A 10 -14.31 9.58 -4.36
N SER A 11 -13.81 9.35 -5.57
CA SER A 11 -14.45 9.80 -6.81
C SER A 11 -15.81 9.13 -7.03
N SER A 12 -15.88 7.81 -6.86
CA SER A 12 -17.15 7.04 -6.82
C SER A 12 -16.87 5.57 -6.46
N GLY A 13 -17.85 4.90 -5.84
CA GLY A 13 -17.69 3.51 -5.41
C GLY A 13 -16.68 3.35 -4.26
N ASN A 14 -16.47 2.13 -3.82
CA ASN A 14 -15.45 1.78 -2.84
C ASN A 14 -14.67 0.56 -3.33
N PHE A 15 -13.46 0.78 -3.78
CA PHE A 15 -12.53 -0.23 -4.27
C PHE A 15 -11.25 -0.25 -3.44
N LEU A 16 -11.33 0.23 -2.20
CA LEU A 16 -10.21 0.29 -1.29
C LEU A 16 -10.42 -0.68 -0.14
N GLU A 17 -9.44 -1.51 0.06
CA GLU A 17 -9.34 -2.41 1.19
C GLU A 17 -8.25 -1.92 2.16
N THR A 18 -8.46 -2.16 3.45
CA THR A 18 -7.45 -1.85 4.46
C THR A 18 -7.45 -2.93 5.53
N MET A 19 -6.27 -3.33 5.96
CA MET A 19 -6.04 -4.35 6.96
C MET A 19 -4.96 -3.90 7.94
N VAL A 20 -5.10 -4.25 9.19
CA VAL A 20 -4.02 -4.19 10.19
C VAL A 20 -3.48 -5.60 10.32
N LEU A 21 -2.17 -5.77 10.20
CA LEU A 21 -1.53 -7.07 10.29
C LEU A 21 -1.36 -7.49 11.74
N GLU A 22 -1.52 -8.79 11.99
CA GLU A 22 -1.14 -9.40 13.26
C GLU A 22 0.38 -9.68 13.30
N GLU A 23 0.93 -9.93 14.49
CA GLU A 23 2.38 -10.15 14.66
C GLU A 23 2.93 -11.27 13.78
N ALA A 24 2.19 -12.37 13.64
CA ALA A 24 2.59 -13.48 12.78
C ALA A 24 2.65 -13.09 11.30
N GLU A 25 1.73 -12.25 10.84
CA GLU A 25 1.71 -11.74 9.46
C GLU A 25 2.85 -10.74 9.22
N LYS A 26 3.19 -9.93 10.23
CA LYS A 26 4.34 -9.03 10.20
C LYS A 26 5.65 -9.79 10.04
N GLU A 27 5.85 -10.86 10.83
CA GLU A 27 7.03 -11.74 10.73
C GLU A 27 7.13 -12.38 9.34
N MET A 28 6.01 -12.90 8.80
CA MET A 28 5.97 -13.47 7.44
C MET A 28 6.32 -12.42 6.38
N LEU A 29 5.84 -11.19 6.54
CA LEU A 29 6.10 -10.11 5.60
C LEU A 29 7.59 -9.69 5.59
N ALA A 30 8.20 -9.61 6.77
CA ALA A 30 9.64 -9.31 6.88
C ALA A 30 10.49 -10.43 6.26
N GLU A 31 10.15 -11.70 6.50
CA GLU A 31 10.84 -12.85 5.92
C GLU A 31 10.73 -12.87 4.38
N GLU A 32 9.55 -12.61 3.83
CA GLU A 32 9.36 -12.49 2.37
C GLU A 32 10.26 -11.39 1.78
N LEU A 33 10.41 -10.25 2.47
CA LEU A 33 11.29 -9.17 2.03
C LEU A 33 12.77 -9.58 2.04
N TYR A 34 13.22 -10.37 3.02
CA TYR A 34 14.58 -10.92 3.01
C TYR A 34 14.79 -11.88 1.84
N GLN A 35 13.81 -12.74 1.54
CA GLN A 35 13.87 -13.64 0.38
C GLN A 35 13.89 -12.87 -0.94
N LEU A 36 13.07 -11.81 -1.08
CA LEU A 36 13.10 -10.94 -2.25
C LEU A 36 14.43 -10.19 -2.40
N SER A 37 15.07 -9.81 -1.29
CA SER A 37 16.43 -9.23 -1.31
C SER A 37 17.45 -10.16 -1.95
N ASP A 38 17.43 -11.42 -1.57
CA ASP A 38 18.32 -12.44 -2.14
C ASP A 38 17.99 -12.73 -3.61
N GLN A 39 16.70 -12.81 -3.94
CA GLN A 39 16.24 -13.09 -5.30
C GLN A 39 16.63 -11.99 -6.28
N PHE A 40 16.40 -10.72 -5.90
CA PHE A 40 16.68 -9.57 -6.78
C PHE A 40 18.10 -9.02 -6.63
N LYS A 41 18.86 -9.49 -5.65
CA LYS A 41 20.18 -8.97 -5.28
C LYS A 41 20.15 -7.47 -4.98
N ASP A 42 19.12 -7.05 -4.28
CA ASP A 42 18.84 -5.65 -3.90
C ASP A 42 18.63 -5.55 -2.39
N GLU A 43 19.67 -5.09 -1.68
CA GLU A 43 19.66 -4.91 -0.22
C GLU A 43 18.59 -3.91 0.28
N THR A 44 17.98 -3.14 -0.60
CA THR A 44 16.92 -2.25 -0.19
C THR A 44 15.67 -3.00 0.26
N TYR A 45 15.46 -4.24 -0.18
CA TYR A 45 14.41 -5.11 0.32
C TYR A 45 14.67 -5.57 1.75
N SER A 46 15.92 -5.98 2.08
CA SER A 46 16.24 -6.39 3.46
C SER A 46 16.12 -5.22 4.44
N LYS A 47 16.51 -4.00 4.04
CA LYS A 47 16.28 -2.80 4.85
C LYS A 47 14.81 -2.50 5.12
N GLU A 48 13.94 -2.76 4.14
CA GLU A 48 12.49 -2.67 4.34
C GLU A 48 12.00 -3.79 5.27
N GLY A 49 12.58 -4.99 5.19
CA GLY A 49 12.33 -6.09 6.12
C GLY A 49 12.69 -5.72 7.56
N ASP A 50 13.86 -5.11 7.78
CA ASP A 50 14.29 -4.62 9.08
C ASP A 50 13.32 -3.55 9.63
N LEU A 51 12.90 -2.62 8.78
CA LEU A 51 11.91 -1.60 9.14
C LEU A 51 10.59 -2.22 9.56
N ILE A 52 10.06 -3.16 8.78
CA ILE A 52 8.80 -3.85 9.09
C ILE A 52 8.91 -4.62 10.40
N ASN A 53 10.00 -5.37 10.58
CA ASN A 53 10.21 -6.15 11.79
C ASN A 53 10.34 -5.28 13.06
N SER A 54 10.92 -4.08 12.93
CA SER A 54 11.07 -3.14 14.05
C SER A 54 9.87 -2.24 14.30
N SER A 55 8.86 -2.29 13.45
CA SER A 55 7.64 -1.46 13.58
C SER A 55 6.71 -2.01 14.66
N ASP A 56 5.99 -1.13 15.33
CA ASP A 56 4.99 -1.51 16.33
C ASP A 56 3.75 -2.12 15.69
N GLU A 57 3.28 -1.50 14.60
CA GLU A 57 2.09 -1.92 13.86
C GLU A 57 2.28 -1.76 12.36
N LEU A 58 1.52 -2.52 11.58
CA LEU A 58 1.49 -2.42 10.12
C LEU A 58 0.06 -2.26 9.63
N ILE A 59 -0.16 -1.28 8.74
CA ILE A 59 -1.41 -1.15 8.01
C ILE A 59 -1.14 -1.43 6.53
N VAL A 60 -1.92 -2.33 5.95
CA VAL A 60 -1.95 -2.55 4.50
C VAL A 60 -3.13 -1.77 3.93
N ILE A 61 -2.88 -1.04 2.85
CA ILE A 61 -3.91 -0.31 2.11
C ILE A 61 -3.80 -0.73 0.65
N GLY A 62 -4.88 -1.27 0.10
CA GLY A 62 -4.93 -1.80 -1.25
C GLY A 62 -6.02 -1.19 -2.11
N LEU A 63 -5.78 -1.21 -3.42
CA LEU A 63 -6.75 -0.93 -4.46
C LEU A 63 -7.16 -2.26 -5.09
N GLU A 64 -8.40 -2.66 -4.84
CA GLU A 64 -9.00 -3.89 -5.36
C GLU A 64 -9.19 -3.84 -6.89
N GLU A 65 -9.64 -4.95 -7.45
CA GLU A 65 -10.19 -4.98 -8.81
C GLU A 65 -11.26 -3.90 -8.98
N HIS A 66 -11.16 -3.10 -10.04
CA HIS A 66 -12.03 -1.93 -10.20
C HIS A 66 -12.43 -1.67 -11.64
N SER A 67 -13.64 -1.15 -11.81
CA SER A 67 -14.06 -0.52 -13.05
C SER A 67 -13.51 0.91 -13.15
N PRO A 68 -13.27 1.42 -14.38
CA PRO A 68 -12.95 2.84 -14.57
C PRO A 68 -14.11 3.73 -14.11
N LEU A 69 -13.83 5.02 -13.95
CA LEU A 69 -14.86 6.00 -13.50
C LEU A 69 -16.01 6.19 -14.50
N GLY A 70 -15.82 5.86 -15.78
CA GLY A 70 -16.88 5.89 -16.78
C GLY A 70 -17.12 7.27 -17.43
N ILE A 71 -16.16 8.19 -17.34
CA ILE A 71 -16.28 9.57 -17.86
C ILE A 71 -15.48 9.84 -19.14
N ASP A 72 -14.86 8.83 -19.71
CA ASP A 72 -14.03 8.89 -20.91
C ASP A 72 -13.01 10.06 -20.92
N CYS A 73 -12.41 10.31 -19.75
CA CYS A 73 -11.50 11.44 -19.54
C CYS A 73 -10.14 11.28 -20.23
N LYS A 74 -9.82 10.09 -20.75
CA LYS A 74 -8.55 9.74 -21.44
C LYS A 74 -7.28 9.88 -20.59
N ALA A 75 -7.39 10.19 -19.30
CA ALA A 75 -6.25 10.41 -18.43
C ALA A 75 -5.38 9.15 -18.22
N CYS A 76 -5.95 7.96 -18.38
CA CYS A 76 -5.24 6.68 -18.35
C CYS A 76 -4.57 6.31 -19.69
N GLY A 77 -4.67 7.15 -20.72
CA GLY A 77 -4.04 6.95 -22.05
C GLY A 77 -4.91 6.15 -23.05
N TYR A 78 -6.13 5.77 -22.69
CA TYR A 78 -7.10 5.11 -23.58
C TYR A 78 -8.11 6.12 -24.14
N ASP A 79 -8.65 5.83 -25.31
CA ASP A 79 -9.62 6.71 -25.96
C ASP A 79 -10.98 6.70 -25.29
N SER A 80 -11.35 5.59 -24.65
CA SER A 80 -12.57 5.48 -23.85
C SER A 80 -12.35 4.59 -22.61
N CYS A 81 -13.25 4.69 -21.64
CA CYS A 81 -13.28 3.78 -20.48
C CYS A 81 -13.61 2.34 -20.91
N LYS A 82 -14.29 2.16 -22.05
CA LYS A 82 -14.55 0.85 -22.61
C LYS A 82 -13.25 0.21 -23.11
N ASP A 83 -12.44 0.92 -23.90
CA ASP A 83 -11.15 0.42 -24.40
C ASP A 83 -10.22 0.05 -23.26
N PHE A 84 -10.22 0.87 -22.19
CA PHE A 84 -9.50 0.53 -20.96
C PHE A 84 -9.97 -0.81 -20.36
N SER A 85 -11.29 -1.03 -20.26
CA SER A 85 -11.86 -2.24 -19.65
C SER A 85 -11.66 -3.50 -20.50
N GLU A 86 -11.48 -3.37 -21.80
CA GLU A 86 -11.22 -4.48 -22.75
C GLU A 86 -9.72 -4.81 -22.87
N THR A 87 -8.84 -4.05 -22.20
CA THR A 87 -7.39 -4.27 -22.24
C THR A 87 -6.99 -5.35 -21.23
N ASP A 88 -6.15 -6.28 -21.68
CA ASP A 88 -5.60 -7.33 -20.82
C ASP A 88 -4.77 -6.72 -19.69
N GLN A 89 -4.95 -7.27 -18.49
CA GLN A 89 -4.14 -6.92 -17.36
C GLN A 89 -2.73 -7.49 -17.50
N THR A 90 -1.75 -6.72 -17.08
CA THR A 90 -0.36 -7.17 -17.00
C THR A 90 0.15 -6.99 -15.59
N GLU A 91 0.78 -8.03 -15.06
CA GLU A 91 1.41 -7.99 -13.76
C GLU A 91 2.90 -7.70 -13.90
N LYS A 92 3.39 -6.78 -13.09
CA LYS A 92 4.80 -6.47 -12.87
C LYS A 92 5.07 -6.48 -11.36
N ILE A 93 5.40 -5.32 -10.76
CA ILE A 93 5.37 -5.18 -9.30
C ILE A 93 3.91 -5.18 -8.83
N PHE A 94 3.05 -4.51 -9.59
CA PHE A 94 1.61 -4.48 -9.39
C PHE A 94 0.89 -4.70 -10.72
N GLU A 95 -0.39 -5.00 -10.64
CA GLU A 95 -1.22 -5.18 -11.81
C GLU A 95 -1.61 -3.84 -12.44
N GLY A 96 -1.66 -3.81 -13.75
CA GLY A 96 -2.09 -2.65 -14.53
C GLY A 96 -2.62 -3.05 -15.91
N PRO A 97 -3.29 -2.13 -16.61
CA PRO A 97 -3.44 -0.70 -16.29
C PRO A 97 -4.45 -0.42 -15.18
N ASN A 98 -4.34 0.76 -14.55
CA ASN A 98 -5.26 1.23 -13.54
C ASN A 98 -5.90 2.56 -13.93
N CYS A 99 -7.17 2.77 -13.57
CA CYS A 99 -7.85 4.04 -13.77
C CYS A 99 -7.18 5.13 -12.91
N VAL A 100 -6.82 6.26 -13.52
CA VAL A 100 -6.14 7.36 -12.82
C VAL A 100 -6.93 7.84 -11.61
N PHE A 101 -8.27 7.94 -11.71
CA PHE A 101 -9.09 8.37 -10.57
C PHE A 101 -9.10 7.35 -9.44
N ARG A 102 -8.98 6.06 -9.74
CA ARG A 102 -8.85 5.02 -8.70
C ARG A 102 -7.51 5.10 -7.98
N LEU A 103 -6.43 5.42 -8.71
CA LEU A 103 -5.13 5.69 -8.11
C LEU A 103 -5.15 6.95 -7.23
N LEU A 104 -5.88 7.99 -7.66
CA LEU A 104 -6.09 9.18 -6.83
C LEU A 104 -6.90 8.86 -5.56
N ASP A 105 -7.93 8.02 -5.66
CA ASP A 105 -8.71 7.54 -4.50
C ASP A 105 -7.81 6.78 -3.51
N LEU A 106 -6.90 5.92 -4.00
CA LEU A 106 -5.90 5.24 -3.18
C LEU A 106 -4.98 6.25 -2.48
N GLY A 107 -4.43 7.20 -3.22
CA GLY A 107 -3.57 8.25 -2.67
C GLY A 107 -4.27 9.10 -1.61
N MET A 108 -5.55 9.44 -1.81
CA MET A 108 -6.37 10.15 -0.83
C MET A 108 -6.58 9.31 0.43
N SER A 109 -6.86 8.01 0.28
CA SER A 109 -7.03 7.08 1.40
C SER A 109 -5.77 7.01 2.27
N ILE A 110 -4.62 6.86 1.65
CA ILE A 110 -3.32 6.85 2.32
C ILE A 110 -3.11 8.20 3.02
N GLY A 111 -3.27 9.32 2.33
CA GLY A 111 -3.09 10.66 2.90
C GLY A 111 -3.96 10.90 4.13
N HIS A 112 -5.22 10.45 4.14
CA HIS A 112 -6.11 10.55 5.31
C HIS A 112 -5.65 9.66 6.46
N ALA A 113 -5.12 8.46 6.18
CA ALA A 113 -4.54 7.60 7.19
C ALA A 113 -3.31 8.25 7.85
N LEU A 114 -2.40 8.78 7.02
CA LEU A 114 -1.16 9.42 7.47
C LEU A 114 -1.42 10.70 8.27
N ASN A 115 -2.36 11.53 7.83
CA ASN A 115 -2.78 12.72 8.58
C ASN A 115 -3.29 12.37 9.98
N THR A 116 -3.93 11.20 10.15
CA THR A 116 -4.32 10.72 11.48
C THR A 116 -3.09 10.37 12.32
N ALA A 117 -2.07 9.73 11.74
CA ALA A 117 -0.81 9.45 12.44
C ALA A 117 -0.13 10.73 12.89
N GLU A 118 0.00 11.71 12.00
CA GLU A 118 0.60 13.02 12.28
C GLU A 118 -0.12 13.75 13.42
N THR A 119 -1.46 13.70 13.44
CA THR A 119 -2.27 14.32 14.50
C THR A 119 -1.96 13.72 15.89
N HIS A 120 -1.51 12.47 15.93
CA HIS A 120 -1.16 11.74 17.14
C HIS A 120 0.34 11.64 17.39
N ASN A 121 1.18 12.34 16.64
CA ASN A 121 2.64 12.28 16.68
C ASN A 121 3.19 10.84 16.57
N ILE A 122 2.61 10.08 15.65
CA ILE A 122 3.00 8.70 15.33
C ILE A 122 3.84 8.73 14.07
N ASP A 123 5.04 8.16 14.12
CA ASP A 123 5.90 8.03 12.94
C ASP A 123 5.45 6.90 12.02
N TYR A 124 5.67 7.11 10.74
CA TYR A 124 5.28 6.17 9.70
C TYR A 124 6.18 6.27 8.47
N LYS A 125 6.16 5.22 7.67
CA LYS A 125 6.67 5.21 6.29
C LYS A 125 5.65 4.58 5.35
N ILE A 126 5.84 4.76 4.03
CA ILE A 126 5.09 4.05 3.00
C ILE A 126 6.04 3.08 2.32
N SER A 127 5.76 1.79 2.43
CA SER A 127 6.54 0.72 1.81
C SER A 127 5.82 0.17 0.59
N ILE A 128 6.39 0.43 -0.59
CA ILE A 128 5.96 -0.18 -1.87
C ILE A 128 6.43 -1.64 -1.92
N LYS A 129 7.65 -1.91 -1.44
CA LYS A 129 8.22 -3.26 -1.42
C LYS A 129 7.49 -4.16 -0.43
N GLY A 130 7.10 -3.61 0.73
CA GLY A 130 6.19 -4.29 1.66
C GLY A 130 4.86 -4.63 1.01
N GLY A 131 4.32 -3.73 0.16
CA GLY A 131 3.11 -4.00 -0.61
C GLY A 131 3.28 -5.15 -1.60
N LEU A 132 4.41 -5.25 -2.30
CA LEU A 132 4.73 -6.39 -3.15
C LEU A 132 4.80 -7.69 -2.34
N ALA A 133 5.50 -7.67 -1.21
CA ALA A 133 5.62 -8.84 -0.34
C ALA A 133 4.26 -9.27 0.24
N ALA A 134 3.41 -8.32 0.64
CA ALA A 134 2.05 -8.60 1.11
C ALA A 134 1.19 -9.28 0.02
N LYS A 135 1.34 -8.84 -1.22
CA LYS A 135 0.66 -9.46 -2.37
C LYS A 135 1.19 -10.88 -2.64
N ASN A 136 2.50 -11.10 -2.64
CA ASN A 136 3.12 -12.42 -2.82
C ASN A 136 2.62 -13.43 -1.78
N LEU A 137 2.44 -12.98 -0.54
CA LEU A 137 1.93 -13.79 0.56
C LEU A 137 0.40 -14.00 0.52
N GLY A 138 -0.30 -13.33 -0.39
CA GLY A 138 -1.76 -13.37 -0.47
C GLY A 138 -2.47 -12.76 0.73
N LEU A 139 -1.82 -11.83 1.43
CA LEU A 139 -2.42 -11.14 2.59
C LEU A 139 -3.57 -10.22 2.16
N MET A 140 -3.54 -9.73 0.92
CA MET A 140 -4.57 -8.86 0.37
C MET A 140 -4.77 -9.15 -1.12
N ASP A 141 -6.01 -9.35 -1.54
CA ASP A 141 -6.37 -9.55 -2.96
C ASP A 141 -6.65 -8.19 -3.63
N SER A 142 -5.58 -7.44 -3.83
CA SER A 142 -5.62 -6.11 -4.42
C SER A 142 -4.64 -5.98 -5.58
N ARG A 143 -5.01 -5.23 -6.61
CA ARG A 143 -4.13 -4.92 -7.74
C ARG A 143 -2.88 -4.17 -7.32
N ILE A 144 -3.03 -3.26 -6.37
CA ILE A 144 -1.95 -2.47 -5.78
C ILE A 144 -2.09 -2.53 -4.28
N CYS A 145 -1.02 -2.90 -3.59
CA CYS A 145 -0.92 -2.88 -2.13
C CYS A 145 0.22 -1.96 -1.70
N LEU A 146 0.01 -1.24 -0.62
CA LEU A 146 1.05 -0.50 0.07
C LEU A 146 0.99 -0.83 1.56
N VAL A 147 2.15 -1.02 2.16
CA VAL A 147 2.26 -1.22 3.61
C VAL A 147 2.69 0.07 4.26
N VAL A 148 2.08 0.40 5.36
CA VAL A 148 2.43 1.56 6.19
C VAL A 148 2.93 1.04 7.54
N PRO A 149 4.25 0.88 7.70
CA PRO A 149 4.87 0.66 9.00
C PRO A 149 4.64 1.87 9.90
N ILE A 150 4.32 1.60 11.15
CA ILE A 150 4.01 2.59 12.18
C ILE A 150 4.95 2.37 13.36
N GLN A 151 5.48 3.47 13.91
CA GLN A 151 6.31 3.41 15.11
C GLN A 151 5.87 4.47 16.10
N VAL A 152 5.70 4.04 17.34
CA VAL A 152 5.43 4.90 18.48
C VAL A 152 6.76 5.17 19.19
N ILE A 153 7.35 6.34 18.95
CA ILE A 153 8.59 6.73 19.59
C ILE A 153 8.27 7.25 21.01
N SER A 154 8.78 6.55 22.04
CA SER A 154 8.74 7.05 23.41
C SER A 154 9.91 8.01 23.67
N ASP A 155 9.78 8.92 24.64
CA ASP A 155 10.84 9.87 25.05
C ASP A 155 12.21 9.21 25.34
N LYS A 156 12.25 7.89 25.48
CA LYS A 156 13.49 7.13 25.71
C LYS A 156 14.26 6.80 24.43
N ASP A 157 13.60 6.87 23.28
CA ASP A 157 14.14 6.42 22.00
C ASP A 157 14.61 7.57 21.11
N TYR A 158 14.48 8.83 21.57
CA TYR A 158 14.87 10.05 20.85
C TYR A 158 16.36 10.13 20.45
N HIS A 159 17.17 9.18 20.90
CA HIS A 159 18.61 9.15 20.65
C HIS A 159 19.06 8.08 19.66
N ASN A 160 18.15 7.27 19.13
CA ASN A 160 18.49 6.28 18.10
C ASN A 160 18.07 6.83 16.72
N GLU A 161 19.07 7.25 15.95
CA GLU A 161 18.88 7.75 14.59
C GLU A 161 18.27 6.66 13.69
N TRP A 162 17.29 7.07 12.92
CA TRP A 162 16.68 6.28 11.85
C TRP A 162 17.62 6.14 10.65
#